data_b83e9dbfc7a33b3163b3b086ac6f45d1
#
_entry.id   b83e9dbfc7a33b3163b3b086ac6f45d1
#
_cell.length_a   1.000
_cell.length_b   1.000
_cell.length_c   1.000
_cell.angle_alpha   90.00
_cell.angle_beta   90.00
_cell.angle_gamma   90.00
#
_symmetry.space_group_name_H-M   'P 1'
#
loop_
_entity.id
_entity.type
_entity.pdbx_description
1 polymer ?
#
loop_
_entity_poly.entity_id
_entity_poly.type
_entity_poly.pdbx_seq_one_letter_code
_entity_poly.pdbx_strand_id
1 'polypeptide(L)'
;MVRFLLCLFLLAGAAAPADATWRQASTDHFVIYSEDSSKVLNEFATNLERYDAAMRYIRRLPDHKPSPSNRLTIFVVRSVGAVEKLYGKGGSDVAGFYMGRATGSFAITPRSSGGGSQYDLNEQIVLLHEYAHHFMLQTYPGAFPAWLIEGFAEFNSTAKFEADGGVGIGLPANHRAYALAARPMKMEKLLVATVGGLKREEVEPLYARGWLLTHYLTFDPGRKGQLTTYIAAINNGTGSLEAAKKAFGDLDRLDRDLANMWASARSAITRSHRTSSASARSTSAT
;
A
#
# COMPACT_ATOMS: atom_id res chain seq x y z
N MET A 1 54.38 -59.61 7.52
CA MET A 1 53.85 -58.27 8.01
C MET A 1 52.95 -57.67 6.96
N VAL A 2 51.64 -57.82 7.15
CA VAL A 2 50.60 -57.28 6.19
C VAL A 2 50.05 -56.02 6.85
N ARG A 3 50.24 -54.87 6.17
CA ARG A 3 49.67 -53.57 6.58
C ARG A 3 48.29 -53.44 6.02
N PHE A 4 47.26 -53.44 6.89
CA PHE A 4 45.90 -53.07 6.55
C PHE A 4 45.81 -51.55 6.46
N LEU A 5 45.52 -51.01 5.25
CA LEU A 5 45.11 -49.61 5.05
C LEU A 5 43.62 -49.52 5.30
N LEU A 6 43.23 -48.79 6.36
CA LEU A 6 41.82 -48.47 6.65
C LEU A 6 41.45 -47.22 5.86
N CYS A 7 40.71 -47.38 4.77
CA CYS A 7 40.12 -46.23 4.03
C CYS A 7 38.86 -45.73 4.76
N LEU A 8 38.99 -44.59 5.41
CA LEU A 8 37.87 -43.87 6.02
C LEU A 8 37.08 -43.14 4.90
N PHE A 9 35.94 -43.69 4.49
CA PHE A 9 35.01 -42.97 3.62
C PHE A 9 34.26 -41.93 4.44
N LEU A 10 34.61 -40.65 4.30
CA LEU A 10 33.81 -39.52 4.75
C LEU A 10 32.57 -39.41 3.82
N LEU A 11 31.44 -39.89 4.29
CA LEU A 11 30.16 -39.55 3.71
C LEU A 11 29.87 -38.06 3.98
N ALA A 12 30.21 -37.19 3.02
CA ALA A 12 29.69 -35.85 3.00
C ALA A 12 28.18 -35.95 2.67
N GLY A 13 27.36 -35.91 3.70
CA GLY A 13 25.91 -35.80 3.56
C GLY A 13 25.60 -34.49 2.85
N ALA A 14 25.28 -34.52 1.57
CA ALA A 14 24.70 -33.40 0.87
C ALA A 14 23.34 -33.09 1.55
N ALA A 15 23.29 -32.00 2.32
CA ALA A 15 22.03 -31.48 2.82
C ALA A 15 21.18 -31.16 1.57
N ALA A 16 20.14 -31.95 1.34
CA ALA A 16 19.15 -31.60 0.33
C ALA A 16 18.62 -30.20 0.64
N PRO A 17 18.46 -29.32 -0.36
CA PRO A 17 17.81 -28.04 -0.14
C PRO A 17 16.46 -28.32 0.50
N ALA A 18 16.21 -27.73 1.65
CA ALA A 18 14.90 -27.84 2.29
C ALA A 18 13.90 -27.27 1.30
N ASP A 19 13.06 -28.13 0.74
CA ASP A 19 11.96 -27.72 -0.13
C ASP A 19 11.15 -26.66 0.61
N ALA A 20 11.03 -25.49 0.00
CA ALA A 20 10.28 -24.39 0.58
C ALA A 20 8.82 -24.85 0.74
N THR A 21 8.43 -25.14 1.96
CA THR A 21 7.10 -25.65 2.25
C THR A 21 6.14 -24.50 2.42
N TRP A 22 5.19 -24.38 1.51
CA TRP A 22 4.08 -23.45 1.62
C TRP A 22 3.23 -23.77 2.86
N ARG A 23 2.94 -22.74 3.61
CA ARG A 23 2.04 -22.78 4.77
C ARG A 23 0.81 -21.93 4.51
N GLN A 24 -0.28 -22.28 5.18
CA GLN A 24 -1.53 -21.54 5.09
C GLN A 24 -1.90 -20.99 6.47
N ALA A 25 -2.28 -19.71 6.51
CA ALA A 25 -3.08 -19.15 7.59
C ALA A 25 -4.49 -18.86 7.08
N SER A 26 -5.50 -19.08 7.92
CA SER A 26 -6.90 -18.87 7.57
C SER A 26 -7.57 -18.11 8.70
N THR A 27 -8.12 -16.93 8.37
CA THR A 27 -8.81 -16.03 9.29
C THR A 27 -10.22 -15.73 8.81
N ASP A 28 -10.93 -14.81 9.44
CA ASP A 28 -12.29 -14.46 9.04
C ASP A 28 -12.36 -13.82 7.64
N HIS A 29 -11.38 -12.99 7.27
CA HIS A 29 -11.37 -12.26 6.00
C HIS A 29 -10.33 -12.78 4.99
N PHE A 30 -9.34 -13.56 5.44
CA PHE A 30 -8.18 -13.92 4.62
C PHE A 30 -7.89 -15.41 4.57
N VAL A 31 -7.34 -15.84 3.43
CA VAL A 31 -6.61 -17.10 3.27
C VAL A 31 -5.21 -16.72 2.76
N ILE A 32 -4.17 -16.98 3.54
CA ILE A 32 -2.82 -16.50 3.25
C ILE A 32 -1.89 -17.68 3.04
N TYR A 33 -1.19 -17.69 1.93
CA TYR A 33 -0.16 -18.67 1.61
C TYR A 33 1.21 -18.02 1.63
N SER A 34 2.16 -18.61 2.36
CA SER A 34 3.55 -18.15 2.48
C SER A 34 4.50 -19.30 2.77
N GLU A 35 5.78 -19.14 2.44
CA GLU A 35 6.87 -20.01 2.88
C GLU A 35 7.43 -19.61 4.26
N ASP A 36 6.89 -18.56 4.90
CA ASP A 36 7.32 -18.10 6.21
C ASP A 36 7.01 -19.11 7.32
N SER A 37 7.68 -18.98 8.46
CA SER A 37 7.37 -19.79 9.65
C SER A 37 5.92 -19.54 10.10
N SER A 38 5.31 -20.53 10.74
CA SER A 38 3.93 -20.41 11.24
C SER A 38 3.75 -19.22 12.19
N LYS A 39 4.78 -18.86 12.97
CA LYS A 39 4.76 -17.71 13.85
C LYS A 39 4.62 -16.41 13.04
N VAL A 40 5.50 -16.19 12.06
CA VAL A 40 5.50 -14.98 11.21
C VAL A 40 4.19 -14.89 10.43
N LEU A 41 3.72 -16.01 9.87
CA LEU A 41 2.47 -16.05 9.12
C LEU A 41 1.24 -15.73 9.98
N ASN A 42 1.19 -16.19 11.24
CA ASN A 42 0.10 -15.87 12.15
C ASN A 42 0.14 -14.40 12.60
N GLU A 43 1.30 -13.84 12.88
CA GLU A 43 1.45 -12.41 13.20
C GLU A 43 1.00 -11.54 12.01
N PHE A 44 1.38 -11.92 10.82
CA PHE A 44 0.97 -11.26 9.58
C PHE A 44 -0.56 -11.31 9.39
N ALA A 45 -1.17 -12.48 9.54
CA ALA A 45 -2.62 -12.65 9.45
C ALA A 45 -3.38 -11.83 10.50
N THR A 46 -2.87 -11.79 11.74
CA THR A 46 -3.44 -10.97 12.82
C THR A 46 -3.39 -9.48 12.48
N ASN A 47 -2.28 -9.00 11.94
CA ASN A 47 -2.15 -7.60 11.54
C ASN A 47 -3.10 -7.23 10.40
N LEU A 48 -3.34 -8.13 9.45
CA LEU A 48 -4.32 -7.89 8.39
C LEU A 48 -5.75 -7.78 8.92
N GLU A 49 -6.14 -8.63 9.87
CA GLU A 49 -7.45 -8.51 10.53
C GLU A 49 -7.59 -7.19 11.28
N ARG A 50 -6.55 -6.79 12.01
CA ARG A 50 -6.52 -5.47 12.70
C ARG A 50 -6.66 -4.31 11.70
N TYR A 51 -6.02 -4.44 10.54
CA TYR A 51 -6.09 -3.43 9.48
C TYR A 51 -7.50 -3.35 8.88
N ASP A 52 -8.13 -4.48 8.54
CA ASP A 52 -9.51 -4.50 8.07
C ASP A 52 -10.46 -3.86 9.10
N ALA A 53 -10.35 -4.26 10.35
CA ALA A 53 -11.16 -3.71 11.44
C ALA A 53 -10.97 -2.18 11.58
N ALA A 54 -9.75 -1.69 11.48
CA ALA A 54 -9.46 -0.25 11.53
C ALA A 54 -10.04 0.49 10.33
N MET A 55 -9.91 -0.07 9.11
CA MET A 55 -10.51 0.51 7.91
C MET A 55 -12.04 0.61 8.01
N ARG A 56 -12.70 -0.42 8.57
CA ARG A 56 -14.14 -0.41 8.83
C ARG A 56 -14.51 0.60 9.89
N TYR A 57 -13.79 0.61 11.01
CA TYR A 57 -14.06 1.49 12.15
C TYR A 57 -14.05 2.97 11.77
N ILE A 58 -13.01 3.45 11.07
CA ILE A 58 -12.91 4.87 10.69
C ILE A 58 -13.99 5.28 9.69
N ARG A 59 -14.58 4.32 8.97
CA ARG A 59 -15.66 4.53 7.99
C ARG A 59 -17.05 4.24 8.55
N ARG A 60 -17.13 3.85 9.83
CA ARG A 60 -18.38 3.47 10.50
C ARG A 60 -19.14 2.35 9.79
N LEU A 61 -18.38 1.41 9.24
CA LEU A 61 -18.92 0.21 8.60
C LEU A 61 -19.04 -0.91 9.63
N PRO A 62 -20.09 -1.74 9.54
CA PRO A 62 -20.19 -2.91 10.39
C PRO A 62 -19.07 -3.91 10.07
N ASP A 63 -18.71 -4.69 11.08
CA ASP A 63 -17.93 -5.89 10.84
C ASP A 63 -18.77 -6.87 9.99
N HIS A 64 -18.21 -7.29 8.87
CA HIS A 64 -18.88 -8.18 7.93
C HIS A 64 -17.94 -9.34 7.57
N LYS A 65 -18.23 -10.51 8.11
CA LYS A 65 -17.50 -11.70 7.74
C LYS A 65 -17.93 -12.16 6.35
N PRO A 66 -17.03 -12.17 5.37
CA PRO A 66 -17.36 -12.70 4.06
C PRO A 66 -17.63 -14.22 4.14
N SER A 67 -18.38 -14.74 3.18
CA SER A 67 -18.48 -16.20 3.03
C SER A 67 -17.08 -16.80 2.79
N PRO A 68 -16.84 -18.07 3.13
CA PRO A 68 -15.53 -18.70 2.94
C PRO A 68 -14.94 -18.58 1.54
N SER A 69 -15.80 -18.54 0.49
CA SER A 69 -15.41 -18.35 -0.91
C SER A 69 -15.08 -16.90 -1.28
N ASN A 70 -15.51 -15.92 -0.47
CA ASN A 70 -15.33 -14.49 -0.75
C ASN A 70 -14.19 -13.86 0.07
N ARG A 71 -13.50 -14.67 0.89
CA ARG A 71 -12.29 -14.21 1.57
C ARG A 71 -11.21 -13.89 0.55
N LEU A 72 -10.41 -12.86 0.85
CA LEU A 72 -9.27 -12.55 0.01
C LEU A 72 -8.18 -13.63 0.18
N THR A 73 -7.76 -14.23 -0.94
CA THR A 73 -6.60 -15.12 -0.95
C THR A 73 -5.33 -14.31 -1.22
N ILE A 74 -4.33 -14.41 -0.35
CA ILE A 74 -3.06 -13.70 -0.47
C ILE A 74 -1.93 -14.70 -0.67
N PHE A 75 -1.14 -14.51 -1.72
CA PHE A 75 0.09 -15.26 -1.97
C PHE A 75 1.30 -14.37 -1.69
N VAL A 76 2.07 -14.72 -0.66
CA VAL A 76 3.32 -14.03 -0.32
C VAL A 76 4.46 -14.76 -1.02
N VAL A 77 4.99 -14.16 -2.08
CA VAL A 77 6.07 -14.72 -2.90
C VAL A 77 7.42 -14.14 -2.51
N ARG A 78 8.53 -14.76 -2.93
CA ARG A 78 9.89 -14.45 -2.42
C ARG A 78 10.35 -13.01 -2.64
N SER A 79 9.98 -12.39 -3.77
CA SER A 79 10.53 -11.09 -4.17
C SER A 79 9.64 -10.38 -5.18
N VAL A 80 9.92 -9.10 -5.43
CA VAL A 80 9.30 -8.32 -6.51
C VAL A 80 9.49 -8.99 -7.87
N GLY A 81 10.67 -9.51 -8.18
CA GLY A 81 10.90 -10.24 -9.45
C GLY A 81 10.04 -11.50 -9.61
N ALA A 82 9.63 -12.14 -8.50
CA ALA A 82 8.65 -13.23 -8.56
C ALA A 82 7.23 -12.70 -8.86
N VAL A 83 6.87 -11.54 -8.31
CA VAL A 83 5.60 -10.86 -8.61
C VAL A 83 5.54 -10.48 -10.09
N GLU A 84 6.57 -9.82 -10.61
CA GLU A 84 6.68 -9.41 -12.02
C GLU A 84 6.52 -10.60 -12.99
N LYS A 85 7.18 -11.72 -12.66
CA LYS A 85 7.08 -12.96 -13.44
C LYS A 85 5.67 -13.53 -13.45
N LEU A 86 4.95 -13.49 -12.34
CA LEU A 86 3.56 -13.96 -12.22
C LEU A 86 2.57 -13.02 -12.92
N TYR A 87 2.84 -11.73 -12.88
CA TYR A 87 2.04 -10.74 -13.61
C TYR A 87 2.15 -10.93 -15.12
N GLY A 88 3.34 -11.27 -15.60
CA GLY A 88 3.61 -11.56 -17.02
C GLY A 88 3.93 -10.30 -17.83
N LYS A 89 3.40 -10.20 -19.04
CA LYS A 89 3.71 -9.09 -19.96
C LYS A 89 3.26 -7.74 -19.35
N GLY A 90 4.18 -6.79 -19.22
CA GLY A 90 3.94 -5.46 -18.62
C GLY A 90 4.19 -5.41 -17.11
N GLY A 91 4.72 -6.50 -16.50
CA GLY A 91 4.97 -6.58 -15.06
C GLY A 91 6.25 -5.93 -14.54
N SER A 92 7.07 -5.32 -15.40
CA SER A 92 8.41 -4.82 -15.05
C SER A 92 8.45 -3.65 -14.06
N ASP A 93 7.40 -3.26 -13.43
CA ASP A 93 7.37 -2.23 -12.38
C ASP A 93 6.24 -2.53 -11.37
N VAL A 94 5.75 -3.77 -11.40
CA VAL A 94 4.65 -4.22 -10.54
C VAL A 94 5.23 -4.85 -9.28
N ALA A 95 5.15 -4.12 -8.17
CA ALA A 95 5.64 -4.61 -6.87
C ALA A 95 4.67 -5.61 -6.21
N GLY A 96 3.36 -5.49 -6.47
CA GLY A 96 2.29 -6.36 -6.05
C GLY A 96 1.09 -6.18 -6.96
N PHE A 97 0.08 -7.03 -6.89
CA PHE A 97 -1.17 -6.81 -7.60
C PHE A 97 -2.35 -7.52 -6.95
N TYR A 98 -3.50 -6.88 -7.04
CA TYR A 98 -4.80 -7.41 -6.68
C TYR A 98 -5.58 -7.79 -7.94
N MET A 99 -6.31 -8.89 -7.87
CA MET A 99 -7.21 -9.30 -8.93
C MET A 99 -8.58 -9.68 -8.38
N GLY A 100 -9.56 -8.81 -8.63
CA GLY A 100 -10.97 -9.07 -8.32
C GLY A 100 -11.59 -10.04 -9.32
N ARG A 101 -12.16 -11.14 -8.83
CA ARG A 101 -12.88 -12.12 -9.65
C ARG A 101 -14.15 -12.58 -8.94
N ALA A 102 -15.20 -12.89 -9.71
CA ALA A 102 -16.43 -13.44 -9.18
C ALA A 102 -16.23 -14.81 -8.49
N THR A 103 -15.21 -15.57 -8.90
CA THR A 103 -14.86 -16.89 -8.34
C THR A 103 -13.94 -16.85 -7.13
N GLY A 104 -13.59 -15.65 -6.64
CA GLY A 104 -12.68 -15.41 -5.54
C GLY A 104 -11.56 -14.46 -5.93
N SER A 105 -11.41 -13.39 -5.15
CA SER A 105 -10.37 -12.39 -5.34
C SER A 105 -9.05 -12.86 -4.75
N PHE A 106 -7.94 -12.44 -5.35
CA PHE A 106 -6.61 -12.72 -4.80
C PHE A 106 -5.67 -11.52 -4.94
N ALA A 107 -4.67 -11.49 -4.06
CA ALA A 107 -3.54 -10.57 -4.13
C ALA A 107 -2.22 -11.34 -4.14
N ILE A 108 -1.24 -10.82 -4.85
CA ILE A 108 0.14 -11.32 -4.84
C ILE A 108 1.03 -10.18 -4.33
N THR A 109 1.82 -10.48 -3.30
CA THR A 109 2.72 -9.54 -2.66
C THR A 109 4.10 -10.17 -2.44
N PRO A 110 5.20 -9.41 -2.47
CA PRO A 110 6.52 -9.94 -2.16
C PRO A 110 6.69 -10.10 -0.65
N ARG A 111 7.53 -11.06 -0.25
CA ARG A 111 8.03 -11.18 1.13
C ARG A 111 9.02 -10.07 1.47
N SER A 112 9.75 -9.59 0.48
CA SER A 112 10.73 -8.52 0.60
C SER A 112 10.75 -7.72 -0.69
N SER A 113 10.66 -6.40 -0.54
CA SER A 113 10.78 -5.44 -1.64
C SER A 113 12.21 -4.88 -1.79
N GLY A 114 13.12 -5.24 -0.88
CA GLY A 114 14.54 -4.88 -0.94
C GLY A 114 14.88 -3.48 -0.43
N GLY A 115 13.92 -2.72 0.08
CA GLY A 115 14.13 -1.40 0.67
C GLY A 115 14.46 -1.47 2.17
N GLY A 116 15.16 -0.46 2.70
CA GLY A 116 15.48 -0.33 4.12
C GLY A 116 15.29 1.07 4.67
N SER A 117 15.00 2.03 3.81
CA SER A 117 14.72 3.42 4.16
C SER A 117 13.22 3.67 4.33
N GLN A 118 12.85 4.64 5.17
CA GLN A 118 11.46 5.12 5.27
C GLN A 118 10.90 5.72 3.97
N TYR A 119 11.75 5.95 2.99
CA TYR A 119 11.40 6.46 1.65
C TYR A 119 11.28 5.35 0.62
N ASP A 120 11.54 4.11 1.00
CA ASP A 120 11.41 2.97 0.10
C ASP A 120 10.00 2.40 0.15
N LEU A 121 9.56 1.82 -0.96
CA LEU A 121 8.36 1.02 -1.02
C LEU A 121 8.67 -0.33 -0.38
N ASN A 122 8.17 -0.57 0.83
CA ASN A 122 8.34 -1.85 1.51
C ASN A 122 7.17 -2.81 1.24
N GLU A 123 7.38 -4.09 1.55
CA GLU A 123 6.41 -5.16 1.32
C GLU A 123 5.08 -4.97 2.06
N GLN A 124 5.11 -4.37 3.26
CA GLN A 124 3.87 -4.06 3.99
C GLN A 124 3.05 -3.00 3.24
N ILE A 125 3.68 -1.94 2.75
CA ILE A 125 3.01 -0.89 1.97
C ILE A 125 2.37 -1.51 0.72
N VAL A 126 3.12 -2.35 0.00
CA VAL A 126 2.61 -3.04 -1.20
C VAL A 126 1.36 -3.85 -0.87
N LEU A 127 1.43 -4.70 0.15
CA LEU A 127 0.30 -5.53 0.54
C LEU A 127 -0.93 -4.72 0.95
N LEU A 128 -0.75 -3.73 1.83
CA LEU A 128 -1.85 -2.92 2.33
C LEU A 128 -2.47 -2.06 1.21
N HIS A 129 -1.68 -1.68 0.21
CA HIS A 129 -2.15 -1.04 -1.01
C HIS A 129 -3.08 -1.97 -1.80
N GLU A 130 -2.64 -3.20 -2.08
CA GLU A 130 -3.45 -4.18 -2.79
C GLU A 130 -4.73 -4.57 -2.02
N TYR A 131 -4.61 -4.68 -0.69
CA TYR A 131 -5.78 -4.91 0.14
C TYR A 131 -6.76 -3.73 0.12
N ALA A 132 -6.26 -2.49 0.09
CA ALA A 132 -7.13 -1.32 0.01
C ALA A 132 -7.95 -1.29 -1.28
N HIS A 133 -7.40 -1.76 -2.42
CA HIS A 133 -8.19 -1.98 -3.64
C HIS A 133 -9.30 -3.01 -3.41
N HIS A 134 -8.98 -4.16 -2.81
CA HIS A 134 -9.99 -5.16 -2.47
C HIS A 134 -11.09 -4.57 -1.60
N PHE A 135 -10.72 -3.90 -0.51
CA PHE A 135 -11.64 -3.27 0.42
C PHE A 135 -12.57 -2.26 -0.29
N MET A 136 -11.99 -1.38 -1.10
CA MET A 136 -12.74 -0.36 -1.84
C MET A 136 -13.78 -0.99 -2.77
N LEU A 137 -13.37 -1.96 -3.59
CA LEU A 137 -14.22 -2.59 -4.59
C LEU A 137 -15.30 -3.50 -3.98
N GLN A 138 -15.03 -4.12 -2.82
CA GLN A 138 -16.02 -4.93 -2.12
C GLN A 138 -17.02 -4.09 -1.31
N THR A 139 -16.58 -2.92 -0.82
CA THR A 139 -17.37 -2.10 0.10
C THR A 139 -18.24 -1.08 -0.62
N TYR A 140 -17.74 -0.50 -1.69
CA TYR A 140 -18.39 0.62 -2.36
C TYR A 140 -18.79 0.26 -3.79
N PRO A 141 -20.08 0.03 -4.05
CA PRO A 141 -20.54 -0.15 -5.41
C PRO A 141 -20.47 1.19 -6.17
N GLY A 142 -19.94 1.17 -7.37
CA GLY A 142 -19.89 2.34 -8.23
C GLY A 142 -18.62 2.50 -9.03
N ALA A 143 -18.58 3.57 -9.82
CA ALA A 143 -17.43 3.97 -10.60
C ALA A 143 -16.56 4.97 -9.83
N PHE A 144 -15.25 4.78 -9.89
CA PHE A 144 -14.26 5.68 -9.29
C PHE A 144 -13.22 6.07 -10.33
N PRO A 145 -12.77 7.34 -10.36
CA PRO A 145 -11.68 7.74 -11.23
C PRO A 145 -10.34 7.16 -10.74
N ALA A 146 -9.41 6.97 -11.67
CA ALA A 146 -8.13 6.33 -11.37
C ALA A 146 -7.37 6.98 -10.21
N TRP A 147 -7.35 8.32 -10.15
CA TRP A 147 -6.67 9.03 -9.07
C TRP A 147 -7.21 8.69 -7.67
N LEU A 148 -8.52 8.43 -7.58
CA LEU A 148 -9.15 8.09 -6.29
C LEU A 148 -8.94 6.62 -5.95
N ILE A 149 -8.95 5.73 -6.92
CA ILE A 149 -8.64 4.30 -6.72
C ILE A 149 -7.23 4.17 -6.13
N GLU A 150 -6.25 4.79 -6.79
CA GLU A 150 -4.85 4.74 -6.35
C GLU A 150 -4.61 5.59 -5.10
N GLY A 151 -5.21 6.78 -5.04
CA GLY A 151 -5.08 7.66 -3.88
C GLY A 151 -5.67 7.07 -2.61
N PHE A 152 -6.77 6.33 -2.71
CA PHE A 152 -7.35 5.58 -1.59
C PHE A 152 -6.43 4.45 -1.15
N ALA A 153 -5.88 3.69 -2.10
CA ALA A 153 -4.93 2.63 -1.80
C ALA A 153 -3.66 3.18 -1.13
N GLU A 154 -3.07 4.23 -1.68
CA GLU A 154 -1.90 4.92 -1.11
C GLU A 154 -2.18 5.50 0.29
N PHE A 155 -3.35 6.12 0.51
CA PHE A 155 -3.74 6.67 1.80
C PHE A 155 -3.83 5.61 2.89
N ASN A 156 -4.36 4.45 2.58
CA ASN A 156 -4.52 3.37 3.53
C ASN A 156 -3.24 2.52 3.68
N SER A 157 -2.40 2.40 2.65
CA SER A 157 -1.20 1.55 2.66
C SER A 157 -0.13 1.96 3.66
N THR A 158 -0.12 3.22 4.08
CA THR A 158 0.83 3.76 5.07
C THR A 158 0.45 3.45 6.52
N ALA A 159 -0.36 2.42 6.74
CA ALA A 159 -0.80 2.06 8.08
C ALA A 159 0.37 1.62 8.99
N LYS A 160 0.27 1.98 10.26
CA LYS A 160 1.22 1.60 11.31
C LYS A 160 0.52 0.79 12.38
N PHE A 161 1.05 -0.38 12.70
CA PHE A 161 0.57 -1.23 13.77
C PHE A 161 1.26 -0.84 15.09
N GLU A 162 0.47 -0.45 16.08
CA GLU A 162 0.98 -0.06 17.39
C GLU A 162 0.98 -1.26 18.36
N ALA A 163 1.86 -1.20 19.36
CA ALA A 163 2.04 -2.28 20.32
C ALA A 163 0.80 -2.54 21.20
N ASP A 164 0.00 -1.51 21.43
CA ASP A 164 -1.25 -1.58 22.21
C ASP A 164 -2.44 -2.15 21.42
N GLY A 165 -2.22 -2.52 20.16
CA GLY A 165 -3.25 -3.04 19.26
C GLY A 165 -3.86 -2.00 18.33
N GLY A 166 -3.56 -0.72 18.50
CA GLY A 166 -4.01 0.36 17.61
C GLY A 166 -3.45 0.25 16.20
N VAL A 167 -4.14 0.87 15.24
CA VAL A 167 -3.69 0.97 13.84
C VAL A 167 -3.82 2.43 13.40
N GLY A 168 -2.69 3.08 13.13
CA GLY A 168 -2.67 4.40 12.50
C GLY A 168 -2.90 4.27 11.00
N ILE A 169 -3.82 5.08 10.45
CA ILE A 169 -4.12 5.11 9.00
C ILE A 169 -3.96 6.53 8.47
N GLY A 170 -3.58 6.66 7.21
CA GLY A 170 -3.40 7.95 6.56
C GLY A 170 -2.11 8.66 6.97
N LEU A 171 -1.09 7.92 7.35
CA LEU A 171 0.23 8.46 7.65
C LEU A 171 0.92 9.00 6.36
N PRO A 172 1.98 9.82 6.49
CA PRO A 172 2.69 10.35 5.33
C PRO A 172 3.23 9.24 4.42
N ALA A 173 2.92 9.33 3.12
CA ALA A 173 3.47 8.45 2.10
C ALA A 173 4.89 8.88 1.72
N ASN A 174 5.85 8.60 2.60
CA ASN A 174 7.25 9.02 2.44
C ASN A 174 7.89 8.46 1.16
N HIS A 175 7.50 7.24 0.75
CA HIS A 175 7.94 6.62 -0.51
C HIS A 175 7.48 7.40 -1.76
N ARG A 176 6.48 8.30 -1.64
CA ARG A 176 6.02 9.20 -2.71
C ARG A 176 6.61 10.60 -2.64
N ALA A 177 7.44 10.89 -1.63
CA ALA A 177 7.97 12.23 -1.39
C ALA A 177 8.75 12.80 -2.59
N TYR A 178 9.53 11.96 -3.29
CA TYR A 178 10.25 12.39 -4.48
C TYR A 178 9.31 12.79 -5.63
N ALA A 179 8.29 11.98 -5.91
CA ALA A 179 7.33 12.27 -6.97
C ALA A 179 6.53 13.56 -6.68
N LEU A 180 6.15 13.79 -5.42
CA LEU A 180 5.49 15.02 -5.00
C LEU A 180 6.38 16.26 -5.18
N ALA A 181 7.69 16.14 -4.95
CA ALA A 181 8.63 17.25 -5.03
C ALA A 181 9.10 17.56 -6.46
N ALA A 182 9.38 16.53 -7.26
CA ALA A 182 10.08 16.66 -8.54
C ALA A 182 9.16 16.59 -9.77
N ARG A 183 7.96 16.02 -9.63
CA ARG A 183 7.07 15.74 -10.77
C ARG A 183 5.61 16.08 -10.45
N PRO A 184 5.25 17.35 -10.23
CA PRO A 184 3.87 17.71 -9.96
C PRO A 184 2.97 17.42 -11.17
N MET A 185 1.90 16.66 -10.95
CA MET A 185 0.83 16.48 -11.94
C MET A 185 -0.22 17.56 -11.73
N LYS A 186 -0.62 18.29 -12.78
CA LYS A 186 -1.70 19.28 -12.69
C LYS A 186 -3.02 18.65 -12.30
N MET A 187 -3.85 19.39 -11.57
CA MET A 187 -5.14 18.89 -11.07
C MET A 187 -6.05 18.40 -12.18
N GLU A 188 -6.20 19.16 -13.27
CA GLU A 188 -7.07 18.75 -14.38
C GLU A 188 -6.60 17.43 -14.99
N LYS A 189 -5.28 17.25 -15.14
CA LYS A 189 -4.73 16.01 -15.67
C LYS A 189 -4.96 14.84 -14.72
N LEU A 190 -4.77 15.04 -13.42
CA LEU A 190 -5.05 14.04 -12.38
C LEU A 190 -6.49 13.55 -12.45
N LEU A 191 -7.44 14.49 -12.54
CA LEU A 191 -8.88 14.21 -12.49
C LEU A 191 -9.40 13.43 -13.71
N VAL A 192 -8.76 13.58 -14.87
CA VAL A 192 -9.19 12.90 -16.12
C VAL A 192 -8.28 11.72 -16.49
N ALA A 193 -7.25 11.47 -15.71
CA ALA A 193 -6.32 10.37 -15.97
C ALA A 193 -7.03 9.01 -15.94
N THR A 194 -6.62 8.13 -16.86
CA THR A 194 -6.97 6.71 -16.84
C THR A 194 -5.69 5.90 -16.78
N VAL A 195 -5.68 4.78 -16.07
CA VAL A 195 -4.46 3.96 -15.90
C VAL A 195 -3.85 3.56 -17.24
N GLY A 196 -4.68 3.14 -18.21
CA GLY A 196 -4.21 2.76 -19.56
C GLY A 196 -3.80 3.93 -20.46
N GLY A 197 -4.11 5.19 -20.09
CA GLY A 197 -3.77 6.40 -20.85
C GLY A 197 -2.54 7.14 -20.34
N LEU A 198 -1.92 6.67 -19.24
CA LEU A 198 -0.74 7.30 -18.66
C LEU A 198 0.53 6.82 -19.35
N LYS A 199 1.48 7.76 -19.51
CA LYS A 199 2.87 7.40 -19.80
C LYS A 199 3.53 6.86 -18.53
N ARG A 200 4.61 6.08 -18.69
CA ARG A 200 5.35 5.48 -17.56
C ARG A 200 5.78 6.53 -16.52
N GLU A 201 6.28 7.68 -16.97
CA GLU A 201 6.72 8.78 -16.11
C GLU A 201 5.57 9.50 -15.37
N GLU A 202 4.32 9.22 -15.70
CA GLU A 202 3.13 9.85 -15.12
C GLU A 202 2.46 8.97 -14.05
N VAL A 203 2.85 7.69 -13.97
CA VAL A 203 2.29 6.73 -13.01
C VAL A 203 2.60 7.17 -11.58
N GLU A 204 3.87 7.35 -11.24
CA GLU A 204 4.30 7.81 -9.91
C GLU A 204 3.66 9.16 -9.50
N PRO A 205 3.62 10.18 -10.35
CA PRO A 205 2.88 11.43 -10.08
C PRO A 205 1.40 11.24 -9.80
N LEU A 206 0.71 10.31 -10.49
CA LEU A 206 -0.70 10.02 -10.22
C LEU A 206 -0.89 9.43 -8.81
N TYR A 207 -0.10 8.45 -8.42
CA TYR A 207 -0.14 7.82 -7.10
C TYR A 207 0.14 8.83 -5.99
N ALA A 208 1.23 9.57 -6.14
CA ALA A 208 1.66 10.58 -5.17
C ALA A 208 0.63 11.70 -4.99
N ARG A 209 0.12 12.23 -6.10
CA ARG A 209 -0.87 13.30 -6.08
C ARG A 209 -2.24 12.80 -5.64
N GLY A 210 -2.61 11.57 -6.02
CA GLY A 210 -3.83 10.89 -5.57
C GLY A 210 -3.84 10.72 -4.04
N TRP A 211 -2.71 10.26 -3.46
CA TRP A 211 -2.53 10.21 -2.01
C TRP A 211 -2.75 11.58 -1.36
N LEU A 212 -2.06 12.61 -1.87
CA LEU A 212 -2.10 13.96 -1.29
C LEU A 212 -3.52 14.55 -1.32
N LEU A 213 -4.23 14.39 -2.43
CA LEU A 213 -5.61 14.86 -2.58
C LEU A 213 -6.57 14.07 -1.67
N THR A 214 -6.44 12.75 -1.61
CA THR A 214 -7.25 11.89 -0.71
C THR A 214 -7.02 12.28 0.74
N HIS A 215 -5.77 12.48 1.16
CA HIS A 215 -5.42 12.91 2.50
C HIS A 215 -6.04 14.28 2.83
N TYR A 216 -5.90 15.25 1.95
CA TYR A 216 -6.43 16.60 2.13
C TYR A 216 -7.96 16.61 2.24
N LEU A 217 -8.66 15.93 1.33
CA LEU A 217 -10.12 15.84 1.35
C LEU A 217 -10.67 15.06 2.56
N THR A 218 -9.84 14.19 3.15
CA THR A 218 -10.22 13.39 4.33
C THR A 218 -10.05 14.17 5.62
N PHE A 219 -8.95 14.89 5.80
CA PHE A 219 -8.58 15.47 7.10
C PHE A 219 -8.81 16.97 7.22
N ASP A 220 -8.89 17.71 6.13
CA ASP A 220 -9.15 19.15 6.20
C ASP A 220 -10.63 19.41 6.56
N PRO A 221 -10.93 20.09 7.68
CA PRO A 221 -12.31 20.34 8.10
C PRO A 221 -13.13 21.14 7.08
N GLY A 222 -12.47 22.04 6.33
CA GLY A 222 -13.11 22.86 5.29
C GLY A 222 -13.47 22.07 4.03
N ARG A 223 -13.00 20.82 3.92
CA ARG A 223 -13.25 19.92 2.79
C ARG A 223 -14.24 18.79 3.10
N LYS A 224 -14.79 18.79 4.31
CA LYS A 224 -15.71 17.73 4.78
C LYS A 224 -16.88 17.55 3.80
N GLY A 225 -17.12 16.30 3.39
CA GLY A 225 -18.23 15.92 2.49
C GLY A 225 -17.96 16.16 0.99
N GLN A 226 -16.89 16.89 0.63
CA GLN A 226 -16.61 17.18 -0.78
C GLN A 226 -16.29 15.92 -1.59
N LEU A 227 -15.53 14.96 -1.01
CA LEU A 227 -15.25 13.70 -1.67
C LEU A 227 -16.52 12.89 -1.94
N THR A 228 -17.43 12.84 -0.98
CA THR A 228 -18.74 12.17 -1.14
C THR A 228 -19.57 12.81 -2.23
N THR A 229 -19.62 14.15 -2.28
CA THR A 229 -20.33 14.92 -3.32
C THR A 229 -19.73 14.62 -4.70
N TYR A 230 -18.41 14.58 -4.81
CA TYR A 230 -17.70 14.27 -6.05
C TYR A 230 -18.01 12.85 -6.55
N ILE A 231 -17.91 11.84 -5.68
CA ILE A 231 -18.21 10.45 -6.03
C ILE A 231 -19.68 10.30 -6.46
N ALA A 232 -20.60 10.92 -5.75
CA ALA A 232 -22.02 10.88 -6.10
C ALA A 232 -22.28 11.49 -7.49
N ALA A 233 -21.65 12.62 -7.82
CA ALA A 233 -21.78 13.25 -9.13
C ALA A 233 -21.27 12.33 -10.26
N ILE A 234 -20.12 11.67 -10.07
CA ILE A 234 -19.57 10.71 -11.03
C ILE A 234 -20.54 9.53 -11.25
N ASN A 235 -21.04 8.95 -10.17
CA ASN A 235 -21.97 7.82 -10.26
C ASN A 235 -23.35 8.19 -10.84
N ASN A 236 -23.66 9.49 -10.88
CA ASN A 236 -24.82 10.04 -11.60
C ASN A 236 -24.48 10.47 -13.05
N GLY A 237 -23.31 10.06 -13.58
CA GLY A 237 -22.93 10.28 -14.97
C GLY A 237 -22.24 11.61 -15.26
N THR A 238 -21.93 12.44 -14.24
CA THR A 238 -21.17 13.68 -14.43
C THR A 238 -19.72 13.36 -14.74
N GLY A 239 -19.12 14.00 -15.74
CA GLY A 239 -17.72 13.84 -16.05
C GLY A 239 -16.81 14.27 -14.88
N SER A 240 -15.69 13.58 -14.69
CA SER A 240 -14.79 13.75 -13.53
C SER A 240 -14.37 15.21 -13.29
N LEU A 241 -13.99 15.94 -14.32
CA LEU A 241 -13.57 17.34 -14.21
C LEU A 241 -14.71 18.27 -13.78
N GLU A 242 -15.91 18.08 -14.33
CA GLU A 242 -17.11 18.83 -13.97
C GLU A 242 -17.55 18.52 -12.54
N ALA A 243 -17.59 17.24 -12.17
CA ALA A 243 -17.88 16.79 -10.83
C ALA A 243 -16.91 17.40 -9.79
N ALA A 244 -15.62 17.47 -10.14
CA ALA A 244 -14.61 18.09 -9.29
C ALA A 244 -14.81 19.60 -9.11
N LYS A 245 -15.09 20.34 -10.17
CA LYS A 245 -15.40 21.79 -10.08
C LYS A 245 -16.61 22.03 -9.19
N LYS A 246 -17.64 21.20 -9.31
CA LYS A 246 -18.85 21.29 -8.50
C LYS A 246 -18.60 20.96 -7.01
N ALA A 247 -17.79 19.95 -6.74
CA ALA A 247 -17.54 19.46 -5.37
C ALA A 247 -16.44 20.21 -4.65
N PHE A 248 -15.33 20.52 -5.34
CA PHE A 248 -14.11 21.10 -4.76
C PHE A 248 -13.98 22.61 -5.01
N GLY A 249 -14.75 23.17 -5.96
CA GLY A 249 -14.70 24.58 -6.36
C GLY A 249 -13.56 24.88 -7.34
N ASP A 250 -12.84 25.99 -7.09
CA ASP A 250 -11.72 26.44 -7.90
C ASP A 250 -10.54 25.44 -7.80
N LEU A 251 -10.23 24.81 -8.92
CA LEU A 251 -9.18 23.77 -8.99
C LEU A 251 -7.77 24.35 -8.91
N ASP A 252 -7.53 25.57 -9.35
CA ASP A 252 -6.24 26.25 -9.20
C ASP A 252 -5.99 26.60 -7.73
N ARG A 253 -7.04 26.99 -7.01
CA ARG A 253 -6.96 27.19 -5.56
C ARG A 253 -6.68 25.88 -4.85
N LEU A 254 -7.36 24.79 -5.22
CA LEU A 254 -7.13 23.46 -4.66
C LEU A 254 -5.67 23.02 -4.90
N ASP A 255 -5.11 23.26 -6.07
CA ASP A 255 -3.70 22.98 -6.38
C ASP A 255 -2.74 23.76 -5.47
N ARG A 256 -3.00 25.04 -5.23
CA ARG A 256 -2.19 25.84 -4.30
C ARG A 256 -2.32 25.35 -2.86
N ASP A 257 -3.52 25.02 -2.40
CA ASP A 257 -3.76 24.51 -1.04
C ASP A 257 -2.99 23.20 -0.81
N LEU A 258 -2.99 22.28 -1.78
CA LEU A 258 -2.22 21.05 -1.72
C LEU A 258 -0.70 21.29 -1.70
N ALA A 259 -0.23 22.22 -2.51
CA ALA A 259 1.20 22.60 -2.53
C ALA A 259 1.65 23.18 -1.18
N ASN A 260 0.83 24.03 -0.55
CA ASN A 260 1.08 24.61 0.76
C ASN A 260 1.07 23.56 1.87
N MET A 261 0.11 22.62 1.84
CA MET A 261 0.06 21.51 2.79
C MET A 261 1.34 20.66 2.71
N TRP A 262 1.75 20.29 1.51
CA TRP A 262 2.97 19.52 1.29
C TRP A 262 4.24 20.26 1.75
N ALA A 263 4.37 21.56 1.44
CA ALA A 263 5.49 22.36 1.88
C ALA A 263 5.57 22.46 3.41
N SER A 264 4.43 22.62 4.08
CA SER A 264 4.33 22.66 5.55
C SER A 264 4.74 21.33 6.18
N ALA A 265 4.28 20.21 5.64
CA ALA A 265 4.66 18.87 6.10
C ALA A 265 6.16 18.61 5.96
N ARG A 266 6.76 18.97 4.82
CA ARG A 266 8.22 18.87 4.59
C ARG A 266 9.01 19.68 5.61
N SER A 267 8.59 20.91 5.88
CA SER A 267 9.26 21.79 6.83
C SER A 267 9.20 21.25 8.26
N ALA A 268 8.11 20.57 8.65
CA ALA A 268 7.98 19.92 9.96
C ALA A 268 8.93 18.73 10.09
N ILE A 269 9.02 17.87 9.08
CA ILE A 269 9.94 16.73 9.02
C ILE A 269 11.39 17.21 9.14
N THR A 270 11.79 18.22 8.38
CA THR A 270 13.17 18.77 8.40
C THR A 270 13.53 19.34 9.77
N ARG A 271 12.59 19.99 10.46
CA ARG A 271 12.81 20.52 11.83
C ARG A 271 13.00 19.40 12.86
N SER A 272 12.20 18.35 12.81
CA SER A 272 12.31 17.24 13.76
C SER A 272 13.66 16.51 13.63
N HIS A 273 14.17 16.33 12.42
CA HIS A 273 15.49 15.77 12.19
C HIS A 273 16.65 16.65 12.72
N ARG A 274 16.52 17.97 12.61
CA ARG A 274 17.55 18.89 13.15
C ARG A 274 17.59 18.89 14.67
N THR A 275 16.46 18.84 15.34
CA THR A 275 16.39 18.76 16.81
C THR A 275 16.91 17.43 17.34
N SER A 276 16.60 16.32 16.69
CA SER A 276 17.11 14.99 17.02
C SER A 276 18.64 14.89 16.85
N SER A 277 19.19 15.43 15.76
CA SER A 277 20.64 15.43 15.52
C SER A 277 21.41 16.38 16.43
N ALA A 278 20.80 17.47 16.89
CA ALA A 278 21.40 18.37 17.89
C ALA A 278 21.44 17.73 19.28
N SER A 279 20.38 17.04 19.68
CA SER A 279 20.32 16.29 20.96
C SER A 279 21.36 15.15 20.98
N ALA A 280 21.53 14.40 19.89
CA ALA A 280 22.48 13.32 19.80
C ALA A 280 23.96 13.79 19.90
N ARG A 281 24.26 15.02 19.42
CA ARG A 281 25.61 15.60 19.55
C ARG A 281 25.91 16.14 20.93
N SER A 282 24.91 16.57 21.70
CA SER A 282 25.10 17.07 23.07
C SER A 282 25.34 15.93 24.07
N THR A 283 24.86 14.72 23.82
CA THR A 283 25.07 13.54 24.66
C THR A 283 26.41 12.80 24.38
N SER A 284 27.11 13.12 23.31
CA SER A 284 28.42 12.55 22.98
C SER A 284 29.61 13.45 23.40
N ALA A 285 29.35 14.59 24.04
CA ALA A 285 30.37 15.55 24.47
C ALA A 285 30.52 15.63 26.02
N THR A 286 29.96 14.66 26.76
CA THR A 286 30.17 14.41 28.16
C THR A 286 30.73 13.02 28.37
#